data_72e6d19f098613d276185c008ed34309
#
_entry.id   72e6d19f098613d276185c008ed34309
#
_cell.length_a   1.000
_cell.length_b   1.000
_cell.length_c   1.000
_cell.angle_alpha   90.00
_cell.angle_beta   90.00
_cell.angle_gamma   90.00
#
_symmetry.space_group_name_H-M   'P 1'
#
loop_
_entity.id
_entity.type
_entity.pdbx_description
1 polymer ?
#
loop_
_entity_poly.entity_id
_entity_poly.type
_entity_poly.pdbx_seq_one_letter_code
_entity_poly.pdbx_strand_id
1 'polypeptide(L)'
;MNRGMRRFIRQSFFLSLIFALLLPVQLVAADDIEETKGFRKHVTLEGIREHQAAFQAISDANGGNRVAGSPGYDASAQYVYDRMAAAGYQVSFQEFTFNFNGDASAPALEQVSPTPTVYVDGVDYDSMTFSGSGDVTAPLSAVDLLVPSPAADTSTSGCEAADFAGFSAGHIALMQRGTCGFVVKLQNAQAAGAIGIIVFNEGDSPARSVLNLGTLGTQQTLPAVTTTFALGNILRNGVLNGPTGLTMRLKVETFVGLRTTRNVIAETPGGDPNRVVVVGAHLDSVTRGPGINDNGSGSATILEVAEVFAAQGRVPRNKLRFIWFGAEELPPALIGSTFYVNSLSQAQRDRIELMLNFDMVGSPNFVRFVYDGDNSSFPVGPGAALGPAGSGTIEQVFNDYFDSQGLAKAPTPFSGRSDYGPFIAVGIPAGGLFTGAEGIKTAAEAATFGGTAGQQYDPCYHLACDTFSGTNTQLALAGLDQMSDAVAHSVLLFSKRNFSKQPLAAPAPALNARSNITSDVSHSHEDEPESK
;
A
#
# COMPACT_ATOMS: atom_id res chain seq x y z
N MET A 1 -61.10 -49.73 -1.49
CA MET A 1 -60.54 -49.11 -2.69
C MET A 1 -60.27 -47.61 -2.40
N ASN A 2 -59.04 -47.22 -2.64
CA ASN A 2 -58.49 -45.84 -2.77
C ASN A 2 -58.27 -44.99 -1.51
N ARG A 3 -57.18 -45.32 -0.81
CA ARG A 3 -56.45 -44.36 0.05
C ARG A 3 -55.00 -44.08 -0.43
N GLY A 4 -54.61 -44.44 -1.66
CA GLY A 4 -53.24 -44.41 -2.15
C GLY A 4 -52.87 -43.23 -3.09
N MET A 5 -53.83 -42.39 -3.50
CA MET A 5 -53.58 -41.43 -4.61
C MET A 5 -53.52 -39.95 -4.21
N ARG A 6 -53.54 -39.65 -2.90
CA ARG A 6 -53.44 -38.25 -2.42
C ARG A 6 -52.08 -37.86 -1.83
N ARG A 7 -51.07 -38.75 -1.80
CA ARG A 7 -49.75 -38.47 -1.25
C ARG A 7 -48.68 -38.10 -2.31
N PHE A 8 -48.92 -38.37 -3.60
CA PHE A 8 -47.94 -38.11 -4.65
C PHE A 8 -47.98 -36.67 -5.23
N ILE A 9 -49.07 -35.95 -5.04
CA ILE A 9 -49.21 -34.59 -5.62
C ILE A 9 -48.65 -33.50 -4.70
N ARG A 10 -48.40 -33.78 -3.41
CA ARG A 10 -47.81 -32.78 -2.48
C ARG A 10 -46.29 -32.69 -2.45
N GLN A 11 -45.59 -33.72 -2.96
CA GLN A 11 -44.10 -33.69 -2.99
C GLN A 11 -43.53 -33.06 -4.25
N SER A 12 -44.27 -33.05 -5.36
CA SER A 12 -43.78 -32.43 -6.61
C SER A 12 -43.92 -30.91 -6.64
N PHE A 13 -44.76 -30.30 -5.78
CA PHE A 13 -44.89 -28.84 -5.73
C PHE A 13 -43.84 -28.15 -4.85
N PHE A 14 -43.21 -28.88 -3.90
CA PHE A 14 -42.16 -28.29 -3.05
C PHE A 14 -40.78 -28.31 -3.70
N LEU A 15 -40.51 -29.23 -4.65
CA LEU A 15 -39.21 -29.24 -5.37
C LEU A 15 -39.12 -28.19 -6.47
N SER A 16 -40.27 -27.76 -7.02
CA SER A 16 -40.27 -26.71 -8.06
C SER A 16 -40.15 -25.29 -7.52
N LEU A 17 -40.45 -25.07 -6.22
CA LEU A 17 -40.36 -23.74 -5.61
C LEU A 17 -38.92 -23.39 -5.12
N ILE A 18 -38.08 -24.39 -4.85
CA ILE A 18 -36.71 -24.20 -4.40
C ILE A 18 -35.78 -23.89 -5.60
N PHE A 19 -36.12 -24.38 -6.80
CA PHE A 19 -35.31 -24.09 -8.01
C PHE A 19 -35.54 -22.69 -8.61
N ALA A 20 -36.68 -22.05 -8.28
CA ALA A 20 -37.01 -20.72 -8.81
C ALA A 20 -36.40 -19.56 -8.01
N LEU A 21 -35.83 -19.81 -6.82
CA LEU A 21 -35.24 -18.79 -5.95
C LEU A 21 -33.71 -18.65 -6.08
N LEU A 22 -33.04 -19.58 -6.78
CA LEU A 22 -31.59 -19.53 -7.00
C LEU A 22 -31.17 -18.98 -8.38
N LEU A 23 -32.14 -18.83 -9.30
CA LEU A 23 -31.88 -18.35 -10.67
C LEU A 23 -31.68 -16.82 -10.85
N PRO A 24 -32.24 -15.92 -10.01
CA PRO A 24 -32.11 -14.49 -10.32
C PRO A 24 -30.74 -13.89 -9.99
N VAL A 25 -29.98 -14.45 -9.04
CA VAL A 25 -28.69 -13.85 -8.64
C VAL A 25 -27.58 -14.15 -9.66
N GLN A 26 -27.52 -15.36 -10.20
CA GLN A 26 -26.52 -15.73 -11.21
C GLN A 26 -26.79 -15.08 -12.58
N LEU A 27 -28.06 -14.87 -12.95
CA LEU A 27 -28.43 -14.19 -14.18
C LEU A 27 -28.08 -12.69 -14.15
N VAL A 28 -28.22 -12.04 -13.00
CA VAL A 28 -27.88 -10.62 -12.84
C VAL A 28 -26.36 -10.40 -12.95
N ALA A 29 -25.54 -11.24 -12.35
CA ALA A 29 -24.07 -11.13 -12.45
C ALA A 29 -23.58 -11.41 -13.89
N ALA A 30 -24.16 -12.37 -14.61
CA ALA A 30 -23.80 -12.67 -16.00
C ALA A 30 -24.13 -11.50 -16.95
N ASP A 31 -25.27 -10.85 -16.75
CA ASP A 31 -25.66 -9.68 -17.54
C ASP A 31 -24.70 -8.51 -17.32
N ASP A 32 -24.20 -8.31 -16.09
CA ASP A 32 -23.23 -7.27 -15.75
C ASP A 32 -21.89 -7.46 -16.44
N ILE A 33 -21.41 -8.68 -16.51
CA ILE A 33 -20.14 -9.03 -17.13
C ILE A 33 -20.20 -8.77 -18.64
N GLU A 34 -21.29 -9.14 -19.31
CA GLU A 34 -21.48 -8.86 -20.74
C GLU A 34 -21.69 -7.36 -21.02
N GLU A 35 -22.41 -6.64 -20.14
CA GLU A 35 -22.61 -5.19 -20.28
C GLU A 35 -21.29 -4.41 -20.25
N THR A 36 -20.34 -4.83 -19.42
CA THR A 36 -19.03 -4.15 -19.29
C THR A 36 -17.98 -4.62 -20.29
N LYS A 37 -18.17 -5.74 -20.95
CA LYS A 37 -17.21 -6.37 -21.88
C LYS A 37 -16.73 -5.43 -22.99
N GLY A 38 -17.67 -4.69 -23.60
CA GLY A 38 -17.33 -3.72 -24.65
C GLY A 38 -16.46 -2.58 -24.14
N PHE A 39 -16.64 -2.16 -22.91
CA PHE A 39 -15.84 -1.12 -22.27
C PHE A 39 -14.44 -1.62 -21.90
N ARG A 40 -14.35 -2.74 -21.20
CA ARG A 40 -13.09 -3.36 -20.77
C ARG A 40 -12.10 -3.57 -21.92
N LYS A 41 -12.58 -4.00 -23.10
CA LYS A 41 -11.74 -4.18 -24.29
C LYS A 41 -11.04 -2.93 -24.81
N HIS A 42 -11.47 -1.74 -24.40
CA HIS A 42 -10.88 -0.48 -24.84
C HIS A 42 -9.96 0.12 -23.76
N VAL A 43 -10.07 -0.35 -22.53
CA VAL A 43 -9.07 -0.09 -21.48
C VAL A 43 -7.94 -1.07 -21.74
N THR A 44 -6.79 -0.56 -22.17
CA THR A 44 -5.72 -1.42 -22.68
C THR A 44 -4.47 -1.36 -21.80
N LEU A 45 -3.77 -2.48 -21.73
CA LEU A 45 -2.46 -2.51 -21.08
C LEU A 45 -1.50 -1.49 -21.73
N GLU A 46 -1.57 -1.30 -23.05
CA GLU A 46 -0.74 -0.32 -23.76
C GLU A 46 -1.02 1.10 -23.30
N GLY A 47 -2.29 1.51 -23.17
CA GLY A 47 -2.67 2.83 -22.65
C GLY A 47 -2.21 3.05 -21.21
N ILE A 48 -2.39 2.05 -20.32
CA ILE A 48 -1.90 2.12 -18.94
C ILE A 48 -0.37 2.28 -18.92
N ARG A 49 0.35 1.52 -19.74
CA ARG A 49 1.81 1.59 -19.85
C ARG A 49 2.30 2.93 -20.41
N GLU A 50 1.53 3.58 -21.30
CA GLU A 50 1.82 4.96 -21.75
C GLU A 50 1.87 5.92 -20.56
N HIS A 51 0.87 5.86 -19.68
CA HIS A 51 0.82 6.69 -18.47
C HIS A 51 1.96 6.37 -17.50
N GLN A 52 2.25 5.09 -17.26
CA GLN A 52 3.39 4.69 -16.42
C GLN A 52 4.73 5.17 -17.00
N ALA A 53 4.91 5.13 -18.32
CA ALA A 53 6.09 5.66 -18.98
C ALA A 53 6.21 7.18 -18.82
N ALA A 54 5.09 7.90 -18.86
CA ALA A 54 5.06 9.33 -18.60
C ALA A 54 5.46 9.65 -17.14
N PHE A 55 4.95 8.91 -16.15
CA PHE A 55 5.34 9.05 -14.75
C PHE A 55 6.83 8.75 -14.54
N GLN A 56 7.39 7.74 -15.20
CA GLN A 56 8.83 7.46 -15.18
C GLN A 56 9.63 8.65 -15.74
N ALA A 57 9.26 9.13 -16.93
CA ALA A 57 9.95 10.25 -17.57
C ALA A 57 9.89 11.55 -16.72
N ILE A 58 8.74 11.80 -16.07
CA ILE A 58 8.59 12.92 -15.13
C ILE A 58 9.54 12.74 -13.94
N SER A 59 9.57 11.55 -13.36
CA SER A 59 10.49 11.24 -12.25
C SER A 59 11.94 11.45 -12.66
N ASP A 60 12.37 10.91 -13.80
CA ASP A 60 13.73 11.03 -14.32
C ASP A 60 14.15 12.49 -14.53
N ALA A 61 13.23 13.34 -14.98
CA ALA A 61 13.46 14.76 -15.19
C ALA A 61 13.50 15.59 -13.88
N ASN A 62 13.05 15.02 -12.74
CA ASN A 62 12.82 15.74 -11.49
C ASN A 62 13.49 15.07 -10.27
N GLY A 63 14.67 14.51 -10.45
CA GLY A 63 15.46 13.97 -9.33
C GLY A 63 15.14 12.51 -8.96
N GLY A 64 14.48 11.77 -9.84
CA GLY A 64 14.27 10.33 -9.71
C GLY A 64 13.07 9.92 -8.86
N ASN A 65 12.22 10.87 -8.46
CA ASN A 65 11.01 10.58 -7.66
C ASN A 65 9.84 11.50 -7.98
N ARG A 66 8.68 11.18 -7.42
CA ARG A 66 7.42 11.95 -7.53
C ARG A 66 6.83 12.26 -6.15
N VAL A 67 7.71 12.47 -5.16
CA VAL A 67 7.30 12.67 -3.77
C VAL A 67 6.45 13.94 -3.62
N ALA A 68 5.42 13.89 -2.79
CA ALA A 68 4.52 15.02 -2.59
C ALA A 68 5.24 16.31 -2.16
N GLY A 69 4.89 17.43 -2.81
CA GLY A 69 5.54 18.72 -2.62
C GLY A 69 6.91 18.86 -3.29
N SER A 70 7.24 17.95 -4.23
CA SER A 70 8.41 18.04 -5.11
C SER A 70 8.03 18.46 -6.54
N PRO A 71 8.98 18.94 -7.36
CA PRO A 71 8.73 19.19 -8.78
C PRO A 71 8.24 17.97 -9.54
N GLY A 72 8.68 16.75 -9.19
CA GLY A 72 8.22 15.50 -9.79
C GLY A 72 6.74 15.22 -9.51
N TYR A 73 6.28 15.48 -8.29
CA TYR A 73 4.86 15.41 -7.97
C TYR A 73 4.05 16.46 -8.72
N ASP A 74 4.49 17.71 -8.69
CA ASP A 74 3.79 18.81 -9.35
C ASP A 74 3.62 18.56 -10.86
N ALA A 75 4.66 18.04 -11.53
CA ALA A 75 4.60 17.66 -12.93
C ALA A 75 3.67 16.47 -13.18
N SER A 76 3.64 15.46 -12.27
CA SER A 76 2.71 14.35 -12.34
C SER A 76 1.25 14.79 -12.17
N ALA A 77 0.99 15.67 -11.21
CA ALA A 77 -0.33 16.24 -10.98
C ALA A 77 -0.81 17.07 -12.18
N GLN A 78 0.10 17.86 -12.79
CA GLN A 78 -0.21 18.62 -14.00
C GLN A 78 -0.48 17.70 -15.19
N TYR A 79 0.31 16.62 -15.37
CA TYR A 79 0.07 15.63 -16.41
C TYR A 79 -1.34 15.03 -16.31
N VAL A 80 -1.73 14.56 -15.11
CA VAL A 80 -3.07 14.02 -14.88
C VAL A 80 -4.16 15.08 -15.14
N TYR A 81 -3.95 16.31 -14.64
CA TYR A 81 -4.88 17.42 -14.89
C TYR A 81 -5.11 17.64 -16.38
N ASP A 82 -4.04 17.74 -17.16
CA ASP A 82 -4.10 18.06 -18.60
C ASP A 82 -4.78 16.92 -19.37
N ARG A 83 -4.48 15.65 -19.05
CA ARG A 83 -5.11 14.48 -19.65
C ARG A 83 -6.61 14.47 -19.38
N MET A 84 -7.00 14.66 -18.13
CA MET A 84 -8.42 14.66 -17.73
C MET A 84 -9.19 15.85 -18.30
N ALA A 85 -8.59 17.04 -18.36
CA ALA A 85 -9.19 18.21 -18.98
C ALA A 85 -9.38 18.00 -20.48
N ALA A 86 -8.39 17.43 -21.16
CA ALA A 86 -8.50 17.09 -22.59
C ALA A 86 -9.58 16.04 -22.86
N ALA A 87 -9.81 15.10 -21.93
CA ALA A 87 -10.89 14.13 -22.00
C ALA A 87 -12.29 14.74 -21.68
N GLY A 88 -12.36 16.01 -21.27
CA GLY A 88 -13.61 16.73 -21.04
C GLY A 88 -14.19 16.63 -19.63
N TYR A 89 -13.39 16.20 -18.66
CA TYR A 89 -13.76 16.22 -17.26
C TYR A 89 -13.69 17.62 -16.66
N GLN A 90 -14.44 17.86 -15.59
CA GLN A 90 -14.31 19.04 -14.75
C GLN A 90 -13.17 18.78 -13.76
N VAL A 91 -12.00 19.39 -14.01
CA VAL A 91 -10.78 19.12 -13.24
C VAL A 91 -10.47 20.27 -12.32
N SER A 92 -10.02 19.97 -11.11
CA SER A 92 -9.55 20.95 -10.12
C SER A 92 -8.40 20.40 -9.29
N PHE A 93 -7.57 21.29 -8.79
CA PHE A 93 -6.62 20.99 -7.72
C PHE A 93 -7.23 21.32 -6.36
N GLN A 94 -7.05 20.42 -5.41
CA GLN A 94 -7.32 20.68 -4.01
C GLN A 94 -5.99 20.80 -3.28
N GLU A 95 -5.54 22.03 -3.07
CA GLU A 95 -4.26 22.32 -2.42
C GLU A 95 -4.35 22.18 -0.90
N PHE A 96 -3.28 21.67 -0.29
CA PHE A 96 -3.11 21.58 1.15
C PHE A 96 -1.64 21.68 1.56
N THR A 97 -1.41 22.06 2.81
CA THR A 97 -0.08 22.10 3.41
C THR A 97 0.08 20.98 4.43
N PHE A 98 1.29 20.48 4.54
CA PHE A 98 1.63 19.42 5.49
C PHE A 98 3.05 19.62 6.04
N ASN A 99 3.34 19.04 7.19
CA ASN A 99 4.70 18.98 7.71
C ASN A 99 5.49 17.91 6.94
N PHE A 100 6.45 18.34 6.16
CA PHE A 100 7.39 17.44 5.51
C PHE A 100 8.57 17.19 6.44
N ASN A 101 8.97 15.93 6.57
CA ASN A 101 10.23 15.52 7.14
C ASN A 101 10.90 14.55 6.16
N GLY A 102 12.11 14.86 5.76
CA GLY A 102 12.86 14.03 4.81
C GLY A 102 14.26 14.58 4.58
N ASP A 103 15.03 13.90 3.76
CA ASP A 103 16.40 14.28 3.46
C ASP A 103 16.47 15.58 2.64
N ALA A 104 17.33 16.50 3.07
CA ALA A 104 17.65 17.72 2.35
C ALA A 104 18.74 17.48 1.29
N SER A 105 19.58 16.47 1.50
CA SER A 105 20.58 15.96 0.56
C SER A 105 20.75 14.46 0.73
N ALA A 106 21.32 13.79 -0.27
CA ALA A 106 21.59 12.35 -0.18
C ALA A 106 22.39 12.01 1.08
N PRO A 107 21.92 11.06 1.90
CA PRO A 107 22.66 10.58 3.06
C PRO A 107 23.93 9.83 2.63
N ALA A 108 24.89 9.65 3.54
CA ALA A 108 26.07 8.85 3.29
C ALA A 108 26.42 7.97 4.49
N LEU A 109 26.68 6.70 4.21
CA LEU A 109 27.24 5.75 5.16
C LEU A 109 28.51 5.15 4.54
N GLU A 110 29.64 5.35 5.22
CA GLU A 110 30.95 4.90 4.73
C GLU A 110 31.75 4.26 5.86
N GLN A 111 32.39 3.15 5.61
CA GLN A 111 33.48 2.67 6.45
C GLN A 111 34.76 3.40 6.03
N VAL A 112 35.36 4.14 6.93
CA VAL A 112 36.58 4.92 6.68
C VAL A 112 37.83 4.06 6.91
N SER A 113 37.83 3.25 7.95
CA SER A 113 38.93 2.34 8.28
C SER A 113 38.40 1.03 8.93
N PRO A 114 39.15 -0.08 8.85
CA PRO A 114 40.47 -0.24 8.23
C PRO A 114 40.45 -0.28 6.70
N THR A 115 39.34 -0.70 6.08
CA THR A 115 39.17 -0.78 4.62
C THR A 115 38.09 0.20 4.18
N PRO A 116 38.44 1.26 3.42
CA PRO A 116 37.43 2.20 2.94
C PRO A 116 36.37 1.49 2.09
N THR A 117 35.09 1.70 2.44
CA THR A 117 33.94 1.11 1.76
C THR A 117 32.78 2.10 1.77
N VAL A 118 32.19 2.36 0.62
CA VAL A 118 30.98 3.19 0.48
C VAL A 118 29.78 2.25 0.36
N TYR A 119 28.77 2.47 1.19
CA TYR A 119 27.53 1.72 1.15
C TYR A 119 26.47 2.45 0.32
N VAL A 120 25.52 1.72 -0.23
CA VAL A 120 24.53 2.24 -1.18
C VAL A 120 23.25 2.59 -0.46
N ASP A 121 22.86 3.88 -0.56
CA ASP A 121 21.59 4.37 -0.05
C ASP A 121 20.40 3.68 -0.71
N GLY A 122 19.37 3.36 0.08
CA GLY A 122 18.19 2.61 -0.37
C GLY A 122 18.41 1.12 -0.62
N VAL A 123 19.66 0.63 -0.51
CA VAL A 123 20.02 -0.81 -0.69
C VAL A 123 20.64 -1.38 0.57
N ASP A 124 21.71 -0.76 1.04
CA ASP A 124 22.44 -1.20 2.21
C ASP A 124 21.97 -0.53 3.50
N TYR A 125 21.58 0.73 3.39
CA TYR A 125 21.14 1.58 4.51
C TYR A 125 20.11 2.60 4.07
N ASP A 126 19.46 3.24 5.06
CA ASP A 126 18.54 4.36 4.88
C ASP A 126 18.57 5.31 6.07
N SER A 127 18.29 6.61 5.81
CA SER A 127 18.04 7.58 6.86
C SER A 127 16.72 7.28 7.59
N MET A 128 16.71 7.40 8.93
CA MET A 128 15.45 7.28 9.68
C MET A 128 14.62 8.55 9.51
N THR A 129 13.32 8.40 9.29
CA THR A 129 12.39 9.53 9.35
C THR A 129 12.49 10.23 10.71
N PHE A 130 12.54 11.56 10.71
CA PHE A 130 12.79 12.42 11.88
C PHE A 130 14.21 12.29 12.48
N SER A 131 15.19 11.79 11.70
CA SER A 131 16.60 11.83 12.06
C SER A 131 17.06 13.27 12.29
N GLY A 132 18.03 13.46 13.18
CA GLY A 132 18.79 14.70 13.25
C GLY A 132 19.75 14.86 12.06
N SER A 133 20.17 16.10 11.79
CA SER A 133 21.21 16.39 10.81
C SER A 133 22.59 16.27 11.44
N GLY A 134 23.55 15.72 10.70
CA GLY A 134 24.95 15.63 11.10
C GLY A 134 25.80 14.98 10.02
N ASP A 135 27.08 15.33 10.00
CA ASP A 135 28.14 14.64 9.22
C ASP A 135 29.26 14.31 10.18
N VAL A 136 29.26 13.08 10.68
CA VAL A 136 30.14 12.63 11.75
C VAL A 136 31.03 11.49 11.29
N THR A 137 32.31 11.55 11.67
CA THR A 137 33.26 10.43 11.46
C THR A 137 33.81 10.02 12.80
N ALA A 138 33.54 8.77 13.21
CA ALA A 138 33.90 8.28 14.54
C ALA A 138 34.06 6.76 14.57
N PRO A 139 34.73 6.20 15.61
CA PRO A 139 34.72 4.78 15.86
C PRO A 139 33.31 4.25 16.10
N LEU A 140 33.06 3.02 15.63
CA LEU A 140 31.79 2.30 15.81
C LEU A 140 31.87 1.38 17.04
N SER A 141 30.84 1.45 17.90
CA SER A 141 30.69 0.53 19.03
C SER A 141 29.36 -0.21 18.97
N ALA A 142 29.42 -1.53 19.05
CA ALA A 142 28.26 -2.39 19.23
C ALA A 142 27.68 -2.23 20.64
N VAL A 143 26.34 -2.28 20.74
CA VAL A 143 25.62 -2.10 22.00
C VAL A 143 24.68 -3.29 22.21
N ASP A 144 25.02 -4.16 23.12
CA ASP A 144 24.21 -5.31 23.59
C ASP A 144 23.51 -6.11 22.48
N LEU A 145 24.26 -6.53 21.47
CA LEU A 145 23.73 -7.23 20.30
C LEU A 145 23.38 -8.69 20.60
N LEU A 146 22.21 -9.16 20.16
CA LEU A 146 21.77 -10.55 20.19
C LEU A 146 21.73 -11.14 18.78
N VAL A 147 22.86 -11.66 18.30
CA VAL A 147 23.03 -12.13 16.90
C VAL A 147 23.47 -13.59 16.85
N PRO A 148 22.69 -14.46 16.17
CA PRO A 148 21.38 -14.21 15.58
C PRO A 148 20.27 -14.05 16.64
N SER A 149 19.24 -13.25 16.33
CA SER A 149 18.02 -13.22 17.13
C SER A 149 17.31 -14.57 17.06
N PRO A 150 16.89 -15.15 18.20
CA PRO A 150 16.20 -16.44 18.21
C PRO A 150 14.77 -16.38 17.69
N ALA A 151 14.14 -15.22 17.74
CA ALA A 151 12.79 -14.91 17.25
C ALA A 151 12.62 -13.40 17.07
N ALA A 152 11.53 -12.99 16.42
CA ALA A 152 11.14 -11.60 16.29
C ALA A 152 11.03 -10.90 17.67
N ASP A 153 11.46 -9.63 17.72
CA ASP A 153 11.35 -8.76 18.89
C ASP A 153 11.94 -9.33 20.18
N THR A 154 13.08 -10.01 20.07
CA THR A 154 13.79 -10.58 21.22
C THR A 154 15.05 -9.82 21.60
N SER A 155 15.62 -9.00 20.71
CA SER A 155 16.78 -8.18 21.02
C SER A 155 16.40 -6.98 21.87
N THR A 156 17.11 -6.78 22.99
CA THR A 156 16.98 -5.59 23.86
C THR A 156 18.02 -4.52 23.57
N SER A 157 18.84 -4.71 22.54
CA SER A 157 19.95 -3.82 22.17
C SER A 157 19.56 -2.34 22.18
N GLY A 158 20.17 -1.56 23.08
CA GLY A 158 19.93 -0.13 23.23
C GLY A 158 18.60 0.26 23.87
N CYS A 159 17.84 -0.70 24.40
CA CYS A 159 16.54 -0.41 25.03
C CYS A 159 16.68 0.16 26.44
N GLU A 160 17.77 -0.15 27.15
CA GLU A 160 18.01 0.29 28.52
C GLU A 160 19.33 1.05 28.62
N ALA A 161 19.41 1.99 29.58
CA ALA A 161 20.65 2.72 29.85
C ALA A 161 21.81 1.79 30.25
N ALA A 162 21.50 0.63 30.83
CA ALA A 162 22.48 -0.39 31.22
C ALA A 162 23.22 -1.01 30.01
N ASP A 163 22.60 -1.08 28.84
CA ASP A 163 23.19 -1.63 27.61
C ASP A 163 24.43 -0.84 27.17
N PHE A 164 24.48 0.44 27.57
CA PHE A 164 25.58 1.33 27.27
C PHE A 164 26.67 1.34 28.37
N ALA A 165 26.67 0.36 29.27
CA ALA A 165 27.74 0.25 30.28
C ALA A 165 29.09 0.06 29.59
N GLY A 166 30.02 1.04 29.74
CA GLY A 166 31.33 1.04 29.09
C GLY A 166 31.34 1.59 27.67
N PHE A 167 30.21 2.13 27.17
CA PHE A 167 30.19 2.82 25.87
C PHE A 167 31.09 4.07 25.92
N SER A 168 31.87 4.27 24.86
CA SER A 168 32.76 5.44 24.76
C SER A 168 32.02 6.63 24.16
N ALA A 169 31.88 7.71 24.89
CA ALA A 169 31.30 8.95 24.38
C ALA A 169 32.05 9.44 23.12
N GLY A 170 31.33 9.97 22.15
CA GLY A 170 31.88 10.39 20.86
C GLY A 170 31.95 9.27 19.82
N HIS A 171 31.52 8.04 20.14
CA HIS A 171 31.39 6.97 19.16
C HIS A 171 30.01 7.00 18.47
N ILE A 172 29.92 6.34 17.32
CA ILE A 172 28.64 5.97 16.68
C ILE A 172 28.17 4.65 17.34
N ALA A 173 26.89 4.58 17.76
CA ALA A 173 26.33 3.38 18.35
C ALA A 173 25.74 2.47 17.26
N LEU A 174 26.16 1.19 17.24
CA LEU A 174 25.59 0.14 16.41
C LEU A 174 24.64 -0.70 17.29
N MET A 175 23.36 -0.68 16.95
CA MET A 175 22.32 -1.38 17.69
C MET A 175 21.53 -2.31 16.77
N GLN A 176 20.82 -3.25 17.34
CA GLN A 176 19.94 -4.17 16.63
C GLN A 176 18.48 -3.79 16.89
N ARG A 177 17.63 -3.91 15.86
CA ARG A 177 16.17 -3.86 16.04
C ARG A 177 15.72 -4.89 17.06
N GLY A 178 14.56 -4.71 17.71
CA GLY A 178 14.05 -5.64 18.73
C GLY A 178 12.86 -5.06 19.49
N THR A 179 12.86 -5.26 20.81
CA THR A 179 11.69 -5.06 21.71
C THR A 179 11.25 -3.61 21.90
N CYS A 180 12.09 -2.62 21.66
CA CYS A 180 11.75 -1.20 21.86
C CYS A 180 11.88 -0.38 20.58
N GLY A 181 11.10 0.71 20.50
CA GLY A 181 11.10 1.65 19.39
C GLY A 181 12.46 2.33 19.15
N PHE A 182 12.73 2.72 17.91
CA PHE A 182 14.01 3.33 17.53
C PHE A 182 14.31 4.62 18.29
N VAL A 183 13.29 5.41 18.64
CA VAL A 183 13.45 6.63 19.43
C VAL A 183 14.01 6.34 20.82
N VAL A 184 13.60 5.25 21.48
CA VAL A 184 14.14 4.84 22.79
C VAL A 184 15.62 4.50 22.66
N LYS A 185 16.00 3.74 21.64
CA LYS A 185 17.39 3.40 21.34
C LYS A 185 18.24 4.65 21.11
N LEU A 186 17.72 5.61 20.32
CA LEU A 186 18.42 6.87 20.07
C LEU A 186 18.59 7.70 21.36
N GLN A 187 17.55 7.82 22.17
CA GLN A 187 17.61 8.60 23.42
C GLN A 187 18.62 8.01 24.42
N ASN A 188 18.65 6.69 24.55
CA ASN A 188 19.63 6.00 25.40
C ASN A 188 21.06 6.17 24.84
N ALA A 189 21.25 6.03 23.52
CA ALA A 189 22.54 6.27 22.88
C ALA A 189 23.01 7.71 23.07
N GLN A 190 22.13 8.68 22.90
CA GLN A 190 22.42 10.11 23.13
C GLN A 190 22.80 10.38 24.58
N ALA A 191 22.09 9.82 25.53
CA ALA A 191 22.40 9.94 26.96
C ALA A 191 23.77 9.32 27.32
N ALA A 192 24.17 8.27 26.58
CA ALA A 192 25.51 7.65 26.71
C ALA A 192 26.62 8.42 26.00
N GLY A 193 26.29 9.51 25.27
CA GLY A 193 27.25 10.35 24.55
C GLY A 193 27.57 9.89 23.12
N ALA A 194 26.72 9.07 22.51
CA ALA A 194 26.82 8.77 21.08
C ALA A 194 26.63 10.05 20.23
N ILE A 195 27.29 10.11 19.08
CA ILE A 195 27.20 11.24 18.13
C ILE A 195 26.45 10.87 16.86
N GLY A 196 26.00 9.62 16.73
CA GLY A 196 25.19 9.10 15.65
C GLY A 196 24.79 7.66 15.98
N ILE A 197 23.76 7.16 15.32
CA ILE A 197 23.30 5.77 15.51
C ILE A 197 23.14 5.06 14.17
N ILE A 198 23.43 3.76 14.19
CA ILE A 198 23.14 2.81 13.11
C ILE A 198 22.33 1.68 13.75
N VAL A 199 21.13 1.41 13.26
CA VAL A 199 20.29 0.29 13.73
C VAL A 199 20.08 -0.68 12.58
N PHE A 200 20.52 -1.92 12.73
CA PHE A 200 20.32 -2.96 11.74
C PHE A 200 19.12 -3.85 12.05
N ASN A 201 18.53 -4.43 11.02
CA ASN A 201 17.38 -5.30 11.16
C ASN A 201 17.73 -6.60 11.92
N GLU A 202 16.74 -7.30 12.45
CA GLU A 202 16.92 -8.34 13.47
C GLU A 202 17.48 -9.65 12.93
N GLY A 203 17.10 -10.04 11.68
CA GLY A 203 17.67 -11.21 11.01
C GLY A 203 17.11 -12.57 11.41
N ASP A 204 16.02 -12.60 12.18
CA ASP A 204 15.32 -13.81 12.62
C ASP A 204 14.54 -14.49 11.47
N SER A 205 14.20 -13.74 10.44
CA SER A 205 13.45 -14.18 9.26
C SER A 205 13.90 -13.45 7.99
N PRO A 206 13.59 -13.96 6.78
CA PRO A 206 13.89 -13.24 5.54
C PRO A 206 13.29 -11.85 5.48
N ALA A 207 12.05 -11.65 5.91
CA ALA A 207 11.38 -10.35 5.96
C ALA A 207 12.05 -9.36 6.92
N ARG A 208 12.66 -9.87 8.00
CA ARG A 208 13.40 -9.06 8.99
C ARG A 208 14.91 -9.05 8.76
N SER A 209 15.36 -9.42 7.56
CA SER A 209 16.77 -9.38 7.13
C SER A 209 17.05 -8.28 6.10
N VAL A 210 16.01 -7.79 5.43
CA VAL A 210 16.09 -6.73 4.43
C VAL A 210 16.25 -5.34 5.07
N LEU A 211 16.44 -4.31 4.25
CA LEU A 211 16.46 -2.94 4.73
C LEU A 211 15.12 -2.57 5.37
N ASN A 212 15.18 -1.98 6.54
CA ASN A 212 14.02 -1.57 7.31
C ASN A 212 13.87 -0.04 7.26
N LEU A 213 12.65 0.45 6.99
CA LEU A 213 12.33 1.86 7.09
C LEU A 213 12.10 2.22 8.56
N GLY A 214 13.01 3.01 9.14
CA GLY A 214 12.92 3.43 10.54
C GLY A 214 12.26 4.78 10.71
N THR A 215 11.37 4.92 11.69
CA THR A 215 10.89 6.23 12.12
C THR A 215 11.25 6.50 13.59
N LEU A 216 11.52 7.76 13.89
CA LEU A 216 11.79 8.25 15.24
C LEU A 216 10.59 9.00 15.83
N GLY A 217 9.46 9.03 15.10
CA GLY A 217 8.20 9.64 15.51
C GLY A 217 8.24 11.17 15.60
N THR A 218 9.32 11.75 16.10
CA THR A 218 9.53 13.20 16.21
C THR A 218 10.98 13.58 15.90
N GLN A 219 11.19 14.80 15.42
CA GLN A 219 12.51 15.31 15.08
C GLN A 219 13.53 15.14 16.22
N GLN A 220 14.62 14.47 15.90
CA GLN A 220 15.73 14.20 16.78
C GLN A 220 16.95 15.10 16.47
N THR A 221 18.00 14.96 17.24
CA THR A 221 19.23 15.77 17.11
C THR A 221 20.42 14.98 16.58
N LEU A 222 20.43 13.65 16.73
CA LEU A 222 21.50 12.79 16.22
C LEU A 222 21.18 12.28 14.81
N PRO A 223 22.19 12.20 13.92
CA PRO A 223 22.04 11.48 12.66
C PRO A 223 21.81 9.99 12.93
N ALA A 224 20.81 9.42 12.24
CA ALA A 224 20.34 8.07 12.47
C ALA A 224 20.01 7.38 11.15
N VAL A 225 20.52 6.17 10.96
CA VAL A 225 20.22 5.31 9.81
C VAL A 225 19.83 3.91 10.26
N THR A 226 19.02 3.27 9.41
CA THR A 226 18.80 1.81 9.46
C THR A 226 19.70 1.10 8.44
N THR A 227 19.95 -0.20 8.67
CA THR A 227 20.65 -1.04 7.69
C THR A 227 20.02 -2.42 7.60
N THR A 228 20.39 -3.17 6.54
CA THR A 228 20.05 -4.59 6.45
C THR A 228 20.72 -5.38 7.58
N PHE A 229 20.17 -6.56 7.91
CA PHE A 229 20.83 -7.48 8.84
C PHE A 229 22.23 -7.88 8.35
N ALA A 230 22.39 -8.15 7.05
CA ALA A 230 23.67 -8.54 6.46
C ALA A 230 24.75 -7.48 6.70
N LEU A 231 24.44 -6.19 6.45
CA LEU A 231 25.38 -5.10 6.71
C LEU A 231 25.65 -4.95 8.20
N GLY A 232 24.63 -4.95 9.06
CA GLY A 232 24.82 -4.86 10.51
C GLY A 232 25.72 -5.97 11.05
N ASN A 233 25.57 -7.20 10.54
CA ASN A 233 26.42 -8.32 10.91
C ASN A 233 27.88 -8.15 10.45
N ILE A 234 28.11 -7.47 9.32
CA ILE A 234 29.45 -7.07 8.86
C ILE A 234 30.01 -5.99 9.79
N LEU A 235 29.25 -4.94 10.06
CA LEU A 235 29.68 -3.77 10.83
C LEU A 235 30.02 -4.09 12.30
N ARG A 236 29.34 -5.06 12.91
CA ARG A 236 29.71 -5.50 14.28
C ARG A 236 31.09 -6.17 14.34
N ASN A 237 31.64 -6.63 13.24
CA ASN A 237 32.97 -7.23 13.13
C ASN A 237 33.23 -8.31 14.21
N GLY A 238 32.22 -9.17 14.46
CA GLY A 238 32.29 -10.23 15.49
C GLY A 238 32.04 -9.78 16.93
N VAL A 239 31.91 -8.47 17.19
CA VAL A 239 31.67 -7.90 18.53
C VAL A 239 30.18 -7.89 18.83
N LEU A 240 29.79 -8.20 20.06
CA LEU A 240 28.41 -8.11 20.55
C LEU A 240 28.20 -6.90 21.46
N ASN A 241 29.27 -6.45 22.14
CA ASN A 241 29.24 -5.25 22.97
C ASN A 241 30.63 -4.61 23.04
N GLY A 242 30.73 -3.31 22.77
CA GLY A 242 31.97 -2.54 22.78
C GLY A 242 32.52 -2.18 21.40
N PRO A 243 33.76 -1.64 21.32
CA PRO A 243 34.34 -1.15 20.07
C PRO A 243 34.52 -2.24 19.01
N THR A 244 34.04 -2.00 17.80
CA THR A 244 34.13 -2.94 16.67
C THR A 244 35.49 -2.89 15.95
N GLY A 245 36.30 -1.87 16.20
CA GLY A 245 37.54 -1.61 15.46
C GLY A 245 37.33 -0.91 14.13
N LEU A 246 36.09 -0.56 13.76
CA LEU A 246 35.77 0.18 12.56
C LEU A 246 35.61 1.68 12.87
N THR A 247 36.01 2.52 11.90
CA THR A 247 35.65 3.96 11.90
C THR A 247 34.67 4.19 10.76
N MET A 248 33.53 4.79 11.10
CA MET A 248 32.44 5.08 10.17
C MET A 248 32.27 6.57 9.95
N ARG A 249 31.91 6.97 8.74
CA ARG A 249 31.27 8.25 8.46
C ARG A 249 29.78 8.04 8.27
N LEU A 250 29.00 8.83 9.01
CA LEU A 250 27.55 8.87 8.93
C LEU A 250 27.13 10.31 8.66
N LYS A 251 26.56 10.54 7.47
CA LYS A 251 25.97 11.83 7.11
C LYS A 251 24.48 11.66 6.90
N VAL A 252 23.69 12.46 7.61
CA VAL A 252 22.25 12.67 7.35
C VAL A 252 22.02 14.17 7.41
N GLU A 253 21.28 14.71 6.46
CA GLU A 253 20.92 16.11 6.40
C GLU A 253 19.41 16.19 6.16
N THR A 254 18.63 16.46 7.20
CA THR A 254 17.17 16.48 7.13
C THR A 254 16.63 17.87 6.99
N PHE A 255 15.54 17.99 6.25
CA PHE A 255 14.70 19.17 6.20
C PHE A 255 13.38 18.89 6.90
N VAL A 256 13.00 19.78 7.80
CA VAL A 256 11.68 19.78 8.44
C VAL A 256 11.02 21.11 8.14
N GLY A 257 9.83 21.09 7.56
CA GLY A 257 9.12 22.30 7.25
C GLY A 257 7.80 22.07 6.57
N LEU A 258 7.03 23.14 6.41
CA LEU A 258 5.79 23.10 5.68
C LEU A 258 6.07 22.98 4.17
N ARG A 259 5.41 22.01 3.54
CA ARG A 259 5.29 21.91 2.08
C ARG A 259 3.83 22.03 1.67
N THR A 260 3.62 22.54 0.46
CA THR A 260 2.31 22.56 -0.18
C THR A 260 2.29 21.47 -1.25
N THR A 261 1.19 20.75 -1.31
CA THR A 261 0.90 19.77 -2.36
C THR A 261 -0.59 19.82 -2.70
N ARG A 262 -1.06 18.90 -3.51
CA ARG A 262 -2.45 18.90 -3.97
C ARG A 262 -2.98 17.52 -4.28
N ASN A 263 -4.29 17.32 -4.13
CA ASN A 263 -5.02 16.26 -4.80
C ASN A 263 -5.46 16.74 -6.19
N VAL A 264 -5.51 15.86 -7.17
CA VAL A 264 -6.15 16.11 -8.47
C VAL A 264 -7.54 15.51 -8.44
N ILE A 265 -8.57 16.32 -8.65
CA ILE A 265 -9.96 15.87 -8.63
C ILE A 265 -10.58 16.12 -10.01
N ALA A 266 -11.11 15.07 -10.62
CA ALA A 266 -11.76 15.14 -11.92
C ALA A 266 -13.17 14.52 -11.87
N GLU A 267 -14.18 15.29 -12.26
CA GLU A 267 -15.57 14.85 -12.26
C GLU A 267 -16.12 14.72 -13.67
N THR A 268 -16.94 13.70 -13.90
CA THR A 268 -17.72 13.60 -15.14
C THR A 268 -18.63 14.82 -15.29
N PRO A 269 -18.81 15.39 -16.50
CA PRO A 269 -19.75 16.50 -16.72
C PRO A 269 -21.19 16.11 -16.35
N GLY A 270 -21.57 14.87 -16.63
CA GLY A 270 -22.88 14.27 -16.31
C GLY A 270 -22.88 13.51 -14.98
N GLY A 271 -24.00 12.84 -14.71
CA GLY A 271 -24.24 12.06 -13.51
C GLY A 271 -24.91 12.84 -12.38
N ASP A 272 -25.62 12.12 -11.52
CA ASP A 272 -26.33 12.73 -10.39
C ASP A 272 -25.31 13.20 -9.32
N PRO A 273 -25.22 14.50 -9.02
CA PRO A 273 -24.29 15.05 -8.03
C PRO A 273 -24.63 14.68 -6.58
N ASN A 274 -25.80 14.08 -6.35
CA ASN A 274 -26.17 13.54 -5.04
C ASN A 274 -25.83 12.06 -4.88
N ARG A 275 -25.23 11.47 -5.91
CA ARG A 275 -24.83 10.07 -5.96
C ARG A 275 -23.44 9.97 -6.59
N VAL A 276 -22.43 10.13 -5.76
CA VAL A 276 -21.04 10.20 -6.19
C VAL A 276 -20.35 8.85 -5.95
N VAL A 277 -19.74 8.32 -6.98
CA VAL A 277 -18.80 7.20 -6.91
C VAL A 277 -17.40 7.79 -6.98
N VAL A 278 -16.62 7.62 -5.92
CA VAL A 278 -15.21 8.02 -5.89
C VAL A 278 -14.36 6.86 -6.42
N VAL A 279 -13.42 7.19 -7.29
CA VAL A 279 -12.42 6.26 -7.84
C VAL A 279 -11.06 6.87 -7.52
N GLY A 280 -10.27 6.23 -6.68
CA GLY A 280 -9.05 6.81 -6.13
C GLY A 280 -7.81 5.95 -6.25
N ALA A 281 -6.68 6.63 -6.37
CA ALA A 281 -5.32 6.10 -6.28
C ALA A 281 -4.40 7.24 -5.82
N HIS A 282 -3.33 6.96 -5.07
CA HIS A 282 -2.36 8.02 -4.81
C HIS A 282 -1.42 8.23 -6.00
N LEU A 283 -0.90 9.44 -6.11
CA LEU A 283 -0.07 9.86 -7.25
C LEU A 283 1.39 10.06 -6.85
N ASP A 284 1.66 10.32 -5.59
CA ASP A 284 3.02 10.46 -5.09
C ASP A 284 3.75 9.11 -5.02
N SER A 285 5.04 9.20 -4.88
CA SER A 285 5.94 8.09 -4.58
C SER A 285 6.73 8.39 -3.32
N VAL A 286 7.41 7.40 -2.79
CA VAL A 286 8.48 7.61 -1.79
C VAL A 286 9.64 8.45 -2.37
N THR A 287 10.50 8.96 -1.49
CA THR A 287 11.66 9.79 -1.89
C THR A 287 12.70 9.04 -2.71
N ARG A 288 12.75 7.70 -2.62
CA ARG A 288 13.81 6.86 -3.18
C ARG A 288 13.65 6.50 -4.63
N GLY A 289 12.45 6.51 -5.17
CA GLY A 289 12.21 5.99 -6.50
C GLY A 289 11.00 6.59 -7.21
N PRO A 290 10.83 6.24 -8.47
CA PRO A 290 9.74 6.77 -9.28
C PRO A 290 8.36 6.23 -8.89
N GLY A 291 8.27 5.11 -8.14
CA GLY A 291 7.00 4.53 -7.70
C GLY A 291 6.10 4.13 -8.86
N ILE A 292 6.59 3.31 -9.78
CA ILE A 292 5.83 2.97 -11.01
C ILE A 292 4.82 1.86 -10.77
N ASN A 293 5.08 0.97 -9.82
CA ASN A 293 4.05 0.09 -9.28
C ASN A 293 3.33 0.78 -8.13
N ASP A 294 4.06 1.35 -7.20
CA ASP A 294 3.57 2.01 -5.99
C ASP A 294 3.62 3.55 -6.11
N ASN A 295 2.52 4.26 -6.46
CA ASN A 295 1.27 3.72 -7.00
C ASN A 295 1.04 4.27 -8.42
N GLY A 296 2.08 4.25 -9.25
CA GLY A 296 1.96 4.53 -10.69
C GLY A 296 1.04 3.55 -11.40
N SER A 297 0.92 2.30 -10.90
CA SER A 297 0.05 1.29 -11.50
C SER A 297 -1.43 1.62 -11.31
N GLY A 298 -1.86 1.94 -10.10
CA GLY A 298 -3.24 2.36 -9.81
C GLY A 298 -3.57 3.69 -10.46
N SER A 299 -2.70 4.68 -10.32
CA SER A 299 -2.87 6.02 -10.91
C SER A 299 -3.00 5.99 -12.43
N ALA A 300 -2.16 5.20 -13.13
CA ALA A 300 -2.25 5.00 -14.58
C ALA A 300 -3.53 4.24 -14.99
N THR A 301 -3.91 3.22 -14.21
CA THR A 301 -5.11 2.43 -14.52
C THR A 301 -6.38 3.27 -14.42
N ILE A 302 -6.56 4.05 -13.36
CA ILE A 302 -7.76 4.89 -13.24
C ILE A 302 -7.78 6.02 -14.28
N LEU A 303 -6.60 6.50 -14.73
CA LEU A 303 -6.49 7.51 -15.78
C LEU A 303 -6.92 6.94 -17.13
N GLU A 304 -6.41 5.78 -17.55
CA GLU A 304 -6.83 5.10 -18.78
C GLU A 304 -8.34 4.77 -18.75
N VAL A 305 -8.85 4.25 -17.64
CA VAL A 305 -10.30 3.98 -17.48
C VAL A 305 -11.13 5.24 -17.66
N ALA A 306 -10.69 6.38 -17.12
CA ALA A 306 -11.39 7.65 -17.25
C ALA A 306 -11.36 8.17 -18.68
N GLU A 307 -10.21 8.12 -19.36
CA GLU A 307 -10.07 8.57 -20.75
C GLU A 307 -10.94 7.72 -21.70
N VAL A 308 -10.90 6.39 -21.55
CA VAL A 308 -11.74 5.49 -22.35
C VAL A 308 -13.22 5.70 -22.08
N PHE A 309 -13.61 5.98 -20.81
CA PHE A 309 -14.99 6.28 -20.45
C PHE A 309 -15.50 7.52 -21.21
N ALA A 310 -14.70 8.57 -21.24
CA ALA A 310 -15.02 9.80 -21.98
C ALA A 310 -15.00 9.60 -23.50
N ALA A 311 -13.98 8.93 -24.03
CA ALA A 311 -13.82 8.68 -25.47
C ALA A 311 -14.98 7.87 -26.06
N GLN A 312 -15.60 7.01 -25.27
CA GLN A 312 -16.82 6.29 -25.68
C GLN A 312 -18.10 7.13 -25.55
N GLY A 313 -18.01 8.41 -25.16
CA GLY A 313 -19.17 9.28 -24.98
C GLY A 313 -20.15 8.79 -23.92
N ARG A 314 -19.67 8.07 -22.92
CA ARG A 314 -20.52 7.49 -21.88
C ARG A 314 -21.04 8.57 -20.92
N VAL A 315 -22.33 8.52 -20.65
CA VAL A 315 -22.97 9.38 -19.66
C VAL A 315 -23.30 8.52 -18.44
N PRO A 316 -22.68 8.77 -17.29
CA PRO A 316 -22.97 8.01 -16.08
C PRO A 316 -24.31 8.43 -15.48
N ARG A 317 -24.96 7.50 -14.79
CA ARG A 317 -26.11 7.81 -13.92
C ARG A 317 -25.65 8.45 -12.61
N ASN A 318 -24.68 7.82 -11.96
CA ASN A 318 -24.03 8.32 -10.76
C ASN A 318 -22.83 9.16 -11.17
N LYS A 319 -22.57 10.30 -10.55
CA LYS A 319 -21.41 11.12 -10.83
C LYS A 319 -20.14 10.33 -10.50
N LEU A 320 -19.22 10.19 -11.47
CA LEU A 320 -17.90 9.66 -11.21
C LEU A 320 -16.97 10.80 -10.80
N ARG A 321 -16.26 10.61 -9.70
CA ARG A 321 -15.21 11.50 -9.21
C ARG A 321 -13.93 10.70 -9.09
N PHE A 322 -13.01 10.95 -10.01
CA PHE A 322 -11.66 10.40 -9.97
C PHE A 322 -10.79 11.30 -9.11
N ILE A 323 -10.01 10.71 -8.22
CA ILE A 323 -9.11 11.45 -7.34
C ILE A 323 -7.74 10.79 -7.35
N TRP A 324 -6.72 11.57 -7.70
CA TRP A 324 -5.32 11.23 -7.49
C TRP A 324 -4.87 11.95 -6.23
N PHE A 325 -4.68 11.18 -5.16
CA PHE A 325 -4.29 11.71 -3.87
C PHE A 325 -2.80 12.04 -3.85
N GLY A 326 -2.40 13.05 -3.08
CA GLY A 326 -1.03 13.39 -2.81
C GLY A 326 -0.67 13.17 -1.35
N ALA A 327 0.61 12.93 -1.08
CA ALA A 327 1.13 12.71 0.25
C ALA A 327 0.48 11.52 0.99
N GLU A 328 0.29 10.41 0.27
CA GLU A 328 -0.07 9.12 0.84
C GLU A 328 1.14 8.54 1.57
N GLU A 329 2.30 8.56 0.91
CA GLU A 329 3.55 7.92 1.30
C GLU A 329 4.32 8.62 2.43
N LEU A 330 3.94 9.83 2.76
CA LEU A 330 4.69 10.63 3.72
C LEU A 330 4.09 10.55 5.13
N PRO A 331 4.91 10.40 6.18
CA PRO A 331 4.40 10.41 7.55
C PRO A 331 3.57 11.67 7.88
N PRO A 332 2.40 11.49 8.54
CA PRO A 332 1.84 10.27 9.13
C PRO A 332 1.08 9.34 8.15
N ALA A 333 1.29 9.43 6.85
CA ALA A 333 0.60 8.76 5.75
C ALA A 333 -0.84 9.28 5.49
N LEU A 334 -1.38 8.96 4.30
CA LEU A 334 -2.77 9.26 3.91
C LEU A 334 -3.17 10.74 4.05
N ILE A 335 -2.20 11.67 3.94
CA ILE A 335 -2.44 13.10 4.24
C ILE A 335 -3.48 13.68 3.27
N GLY A 336 -3.35 13.41 1.98
CA GLY A 336 -4.25 13.95 0.96
C GLY A 336 -5.67 13.42 1.03
N SER A 337 -5.84 12.13 1.21
CA SER A 337 -7.17 11.53 1.38
C SER A 337 -7.82 11.93 2.70
N THR A 338 -7.04 12.04 3.79
CA THR A 338 -7.50 12.58 5.07
C THR A 338 -7.95 14.03 4.93
N PHE A 339 -7.15 14.86 4.25
CA PHE A 339 -7.53 16.26 3.99
C PHE A 339 -8.80 16.35 3.15
N TYR A 340 -8.91 15.54 2.10
CA TYR A 340 -10.11 15.49 1.27
C TYR A 340 -11.36 15.15 2.09
N VAL A 341 -11.36 14.03 2.82
CA VAL A 341 -12.50 13.57 3.62
C VAL A 341 -12.87 14.59 4.70
N ASN A 342 -11.88 15.18 5.38
CA ASN A 342 -12.11 16.18 6.43
C ASN A 342 -12.62 17.52 5.89
N SER A 343 -12.33 17.87 4.63
CA SER A 343 -12.86 19.08 3.98
C SER A 343 -14.34 18.98 3.63
N LEU A 344 -14.90 17.77 3.60
CA LEU A 344 -16.30 17.54 3.25
C LEU A 344 -17.22 17.78 4.45
N SER A 345 -18.29 18.54 4.22
CA SER A 345 -19.43 18.59 5.14
C SER A 345 -20.14 17.23 5.21
N GLN A 346 -20.90 16.97 6.27
CA GLN A 346 -21.69 15.74 6.38
C GLN A 346 -22.60 15.52 5.17
N ALA A 347 -23.29 16.57 4.70
CA ALA A 347 -24.14 16.49 3.51
C ALA A 347 -23.38 16.11 2.23
N GLN A 348 -22.09 16.47 2.11
CA GLN A 348 -21.26 16.05 1.00
C GLN A 348 -20.80 14.60 1.15
N ARG A 349 -20.45 14.17 2.38
CA ARG A 349 -20.12 12.76 2.67
C ARG A 349 -21.32 11.84 2.40
N ASP A 350 -22.53 12.27 2.76
CA ASP A 350 -23.76 11.50 2.53
C ASP A 350 -24.08 11.28 1.04
N ARG A 351 -23.56 12.16 0.15
CA ARG A 351 -23.69 12.02 -1.30
C ARG A 351 -22.70 11.01 -1.90
N ILE A 352 -21.62 10.67 -1.17
CA ILE A 352 -20.68 9.65 -1.64
C ILE A 352 -21.31 8.29 -1.39
N GLU A 353 -21.63 7.58 -2.48
CA GLU A 353 -22.19 6.25 -2.41
C GLU A 353 -21.14 5.23 -1.96
N LEU A 354 -19.94 5.31 -2.56
CA LEU A 354 -18.82 4.43 -2.29
C LEU A 354 -17.49 5.02 -2.77
N MET A 355 -16.39 4.42 -2.31
CA MET A 355 -15.04 4.67 -2.79
C MET A 355 -14.40 3.38 -3.30
N LEU A 356 -13.87 3.42 -4.53
CA LEU A 356 -13.04 2.37 -5.12
C LEU A 356 -11.59 2.78 -5.01
N ASN A 357 -10.78 1.98 -4.31
CA ASN A 357 -9.36 2.23 -4.10
C ASN A 357 -8.51 1.27 -4.92
N PHE A 358 -7.53 1.81 -5.65
CA PHE A 358 -6.63 1.03 -6.46
C PHE A 358 -5.20 1.43 -6.16
N ASP A 359 -4.55 0.59 -5.38
CA ASP A 359 -3.21 0.79 -4.91
C ASP A 359 -2.37 -0.45 -5.18
N MET A 360 -1.25 -0.26 -5.91
CA MET A 360 -0.39 -1.35 -6.37
C MET A 360 -1.15 -2.47 -7.08
N VAL A 361 -1.62 -2.22 -8.31
CA VAL A 361 -2.34 -3.21 -9.12
C VAL A 361 -1.46 -3.92 -10.16
N GLY A 362 -0.12 -3.80 -10.06
CA GLY A 362 0.84 -4.33 -11.03
C GLY A 362 2.10 -4.95 -10.42
N SER A 363 2.05 -5.52 -9.21
CA SER A 363 3.23 -6.08 -8.52
C SER A 363 3.88 -7.22 -9.30
N PRO A 364 5.22 -7.27 -9.38
CA PRO A 364 5.93 -8.24 -10.21
C PRO A 364 5.71 -9.71 -9.82
N ASN A 365 5.44 -9.98 -8.56
CA ASN A 365 5.18 -11.30 -8.00
C ASN A 365 3.77 -11.36 -7.40
N PHE A 366 2.78 -10.88 -8.12
CA PHE A 366 1.43 -10.53 -7.66
C PHE A 366 0.58 -11.70 -7.13
N VAL A 367 -0.37 -11.36 -6.28
CA VAL A 367 -1.62 -12.09 -6.01
C VAL A 367 -2.78 -11.14 -6.35
N ARG A 368 -3.87 -11.66 -6.90
CA ARG A 368 -5.09 -10.85 -7.10
C ARG A 368 -5.84 -10.76 -5.78
N PHE A 369 -5.53 -9.72 -5.00
CA PHE A 369 -6.20 -9.45 -3.75
C PHE A 369 -7.44 -8.58 -3.95
N VAL A 370 -8.52 -8.95 -3.26
CA VAL A 370 -9.75 -8.17 -3.15
C VAL A 370 -9.94 -7.79 -1.68
N TYR A 371 -10.20 -6.53 -1.38
CA TYR A 371 -10.44 -6.09 0.00
C TYR A 371 -11.68 -6.76 0.59
N ASP A 372 -11.52 -7.38 1.77
CA ASP A 372 -12.54 -8.07 2.54
C ASP A 372 -13.52 -7.06 3.17
N GLY A 373 -14.53 -6.71 2.40
CA GLY A 373 -15.45 -5.61 2.71
C GLY A 373 -16.48 -5.94 3.79
N ASP A 374 -16.74 -7.22 4.04
CA ASP A 374 -17.69 -7.70 5.03
C ASP A 374 -17.02 -8.34 6.26
N ASN A 375 -15.69 -8.31 6.30
CA ASN A 375 -14.87 -8.91 7.35
C ASN A 375 -15.09 -10.41 7.53
N SER A 376 -15.50 -11.12 6.48
CA SER A 376 -15.78 -12.56 6.52
C SER A 376 -14.50 -13.40 6.55
N SER A 377 -13.43 -12.92 5.96
CA SER A 377 -12.13 -13.58 5.91
C SER A 377 -11.19 -13.09 7.03
N PHE A 378 -11.24 -11.81 7.35
CA PHE A 378 -10.43 -11.17 8.38
C PHE A 378 -11.34 -10.50 9.42
N PRO A 379 -11.58 -11.14 10.58
CA PRO A 379 -12.36 -10.54 11.65
C PRO A 379 -11.78 -9.21 12.10
N VAL A 380 -12.64 -8.25 12.45
CA VAL A 380 -12.25 -6.93 12.91
C VAL A 380 -11.29 -7.02 14.10
N GLY A 381 -10.15 -6.34 13.98
CA GLY A 381 -9.08 -6.36 14.97
C GLY A 381 -7.84 -5.59 14.48
N PRO A 382 -6.70 -5.74 15.17
CA PRO A 382 -5.45 -5.17 14.69
C PRO A 382 -5.16 -5.58 13.24
N GLY A 383 -4.87 -4.59 12.38
CA GLY A 383 -4.62 -4.82 10.95
C GLY A 383 -5.84 -5.19 10.09
N ALA A 384 -7.06 -5.16 10.65
CA ALA A 384 -8.31 -5.42 9.93
C ALA A 384 -9.42 -4.49 10.44
N ALA A 385 -9.57 -3.32 9.84
CA ALA A 385 -10.62 -2.37 10.19
C ALA A 385 -12.00 -2.87 9.74
N LEU A 386 -13.05 -2.35 10.38
CA LEU A 386 -14.43 -2.65 10.02
C LEU A 386 -14.77 -2.07 8.64
N GLY A 387 -15.21 -2.90 7.73
CA GLY A 387 -15.83 -2.47 6.47
C GLY A 387 -17.20 -1.83 6.74
N PRO A 388 -17.43 -0.55 6.36
CA PRO A 388 -18.75 0.06 6.47
C PRO A 388 -19.81 -0.69 5.65
N ALA A 389 -21.07 -0.56 6.06
CA ALA A 389 -22.20 -1.19 5.35
C ALA A 389 -22.18 -0.84 3.85
N GLY A 390 -22.13 -1.86 3.00
CA GLY A 390 -21.96 -1.74 1.55
C GLY A 390 -20.58 -2.14 1.03
N SER A 391 -19.53 -2.17 1.87
CA SER A 391 -18.19 -2.60 1.44
C SER A 391 -18.18 -4.04 0.94
N GLY A 392 -18.92 -4.95 1.59
CA GLY A 392 -19.08 -6.33 1.10
C GLY A 392 -19.77 -6.43 -0.28
N THR A 393 -20.63 -5.45 -0.66
CA THR A 393 -21.18 -5.40 -2.01
C THR A 393 -20.12 -5.05 -3.05
N ILE A 394 -19.16 -4.19 -2.70
CA ILE A 394 -18.03 -3.85 -3.58
C ILE A 394 -17.12 -5.08 -3.74
N GLU A 395 -16.80 -5.75 -2.66
CA GLU A 395 -16.05 -7.00 -2.66
C GLU A 395 -16.72 -8.05 -3.56
N GLN A 396 -18.03 -8.25 -3.41
CA GLN A 396 -18.77 -9.23 -4.20
C GLN A 396 -18.68 -8.93 -5.71
N VAL A 397 -18.72 -7.67 -6.12
CA VAL A 397 -18.57 -7.27 -7.54
C VAL A 397 -17.22 -7.73 -8.09
N PHE A 398 -16.12 -7.54 -7.35
CA PHE A 398 -14.81 -8.01 -7.78
C PHE A 398 -14.71 -9.54 -7.76
N ASN A 399 -15.26 -10.18 -6.73
CA ASN A 399 -15.28 -11.63 -6.61
C ASN A 399 -16.05 -12.28 -7.78
N ASP A 400 -17.24 -11.77 -8.10
CA ASP A 400 -18.05 -12.24 -9.22
C ASP A 400 -17.36 -12.02 -10.56
N TYR A 401 -16.67 -10.88 -10.71
CA TYR A 401 -15.90 -10.59 -11.91
C TYR A 401 -14.79 -11.63 -12.11
N PHE A 402 -13.91 -11.85 -11.14
CA PHE A 402 -12.81 -12.81 -11.26
C PHE A 402 -13.33 -14.24 -11.47
N ASP A 403 -14.40 -14.65 -10.78
CA ASP A 403 -15.02 -15.96 -10.98
C ASP A 403 -15.54 -16.12 -12.41
N SER A 404 -16.17 -15.09 -12.98
CA SER A 404 -16.66 -15.10 -14.35
C SER A 404 -15.55 -15.23 -15.40
N GLN A 405 -14.34 -14.77 -15.07
CA GLN A 405 -13.15 -14.89 -15.92
C GLN A 405 -12.36 -16.19 -15.65
N GLY A 406 -12.76 -17.02 -14.66
CA GLY A 406 -12.00 -18.18 -14.22
C GLY A 406 -10.66 -17.82 -13.58
N LEU A 407 -10.52 -16.63 -13.01
CA LEU A 407 -9.32 -16.13 -12.39
C LEU A 407 -9.37 -16.35 -10.87
N ALA A 408 -8.37 -17.01 -10.33
CA ALA A 408 -8.21 -17.13 -8.87
C ALA A 408 -7.97 -15.77 -8.23
N LYS A 409 -8.47 -15.58 -7.02
CA LYS A 409 -8.33 -14.39 -6.18
C LYS A 409 -8.11 -14.78 -4.73
N ALA A 410 -7.68 -13.84 -3.90
CA ALA A 410 -7.56 -14.01 -2.47
C ALA A 410 -8.10 -12.75 -1.76
N PRO A 411 -8.62 -12.86 -0.53
CA PRO A 411 -9.02 -11.71 0.26
C PRO A 411 -7.81 -10.99 0.84
N THR A 412 -7.96 -9.68 1.12
CA THR A 412 -7.00 -8.88 1.88
C THR A 412 -7.75 -7.98 2.86
N PRO A 413 -7.26 -7.76 4.10
CA PRO A 413 -7.97 -6.97 5.09
C PRO A 413 -7.91 -5.48 4.78
N PHE A 414 -8.82 -4.69 5.36
CA PHE A 414 -8.66 -3.25 5.49
C PHE A 414 -7.62 -2.93 6.57
N SER A 415 -6.35 -2.92 6.19
CA SER A 415 -5.25 -2.63 7.12
C SER A 415 -5.13 -1.15 7.51
N GLY A 416 -5.82 -0.25 6.77
CA GLY A 416 -5.70 1.20 6.95
C GLY A 416 -4.51 1.83 6.23
N ARG A 417 -3.76 1.06 5.43
CA ARG A 417 -2.51 1.48 4.77
C ARG A 417 -2.70 2.05 3.37
N SER A 418 -3.88 2.47 3.00
CA SER A 418 -4.14 3.13 1.70
C SER A 418 -5.32 4.09 1.82
N ASP A 419 -5.53 4.91 0.79
CA ASP A 419 -6.46 6.05 0.76
C ASP A 419 -7.92 5.73 1.06
N TYR A 420 -8.31 4.46 1.08
CA TYR A 420 -9.62 4.05 1.59
C TYR A 420 -9.79 4.29 3.11
N GLY A 421 -8.69 4.35 3.86
CA GLY A 421 -8.68 4.45 5.32
C GLY A 421 -9.54 5.61 5.85
N PRO A 422 -9.30 6.86 5.44
CA PRO A 422 -10.11 8.00 5.87
C PRO A 422 -11.59 7.89 5.48
N PHE A 423 -11.93 7.22 4.37
CA PHE A 423 -13.32 7.03 3.93
C PHE A 423 -14.06 6.05 4.84
N ILE A 424 -13.46 4.89 5.13
CA ILE A 424 -14.09 3.92 6.02
C ILE A 424 -14.21 4.46 7.45
N ALA A 425 -13.25 5.27 7.91
CA ALA A 425 -13.26 5.90 9.24
C ALA A 425 -14.48 6.83 9.45
N VAL A 426 -15.05 7.40 8.38
CA VAL A 426 -16.26 8.22 8.44
C VAL A 426 -17.52 7.50 7.95
N GLY A 427 -17.44 6.17 7.77
CA GLY A 427 -18.58 5.32 7.40
C GLY A 427 -18.94 5.33 5.92
N ILE A 428 -18.06 5.81 5.03
CA ILE A 428 -18.25 5.70 3.58
C ILE A 428 -17.79 4.29 3.16
N PRO A 429 -18.66 3.49 2.49
CA PRO A 429 -18.28 2.18 2.00
C PRO A 429 -17.09 2.27 1.05
N ALA A 430 -16.12 1.39 1.22
CA ALA A 430 -14.98 1.31 0.33
C ALA A 430 -14.67 -0.15 -0.04
N GLY A 431 -13.91 -0.32 -1.10
CA GLY A 431 -13.38 -1.58 -1.57
C GLY A 431 -12.43 -1.34 -2.73
N GLY A 432 -11.87 -2.38 -3.27
CA GLY A 432 -10.91 -2.24 -4.37
C GLY A 432 -10.01 -3.45 -4.49
N LEU A 433 -8.87 -3.22 -5.13
CA LEU A 433 -7.93 -4.26 -5.52
C LEU A 433 -6.52 -3.89 -5.07
N PHE A 434 -5.71 -4.94 -4.85
CA PHE A 434 -4.31 -4.85 -4.45
C PHE A 434 -3.54 -6.05 -5.02
N THR A 435 -2.26 -5.94 -5.25
CA THR A 435 -1.44 -7.06 -5.77
C THR A 435 -0.31 -7.51 -4.85
N GLY A 436 -0.21 -6.88 -3.69
CA GLY A 436 0.79 -7.19 -2.66
C GLY A 436 2.01 -6.28 -2.72
N ALA A 437 2.55 -5.96 -1.56
CA ALA A 437 3.72 -5.11 -1.34
C ALA A 437 4.89 -5.95 -0.79
N GLU A 438 5.37 -5.67 0.41
CA GLU A 438 6.50 -6.33 1.08
C GLU A 438 6.19 -7.75 1.59
N GLY A 439 4.92 -8.15 1.62
CA GLY A 439 4.51 -9.49 2.06
C GLY A 439 5.19 -10.60 1.27
N ILE A 440 5.43 -11.73 1.92
CA ILE A 440 6.14 -12.87 1.32
C ILE A 440 5.16 -13.85 0.71
N LYS A 441 5.29 -14.09 -0.59
CA LYS A 441 4.46 -15.02 -1.34
C LYS A 441 4.62 -16.45 -0.86
N THR A 442 3.54 -17.11 -0.52
CA THR A 442 3.54 -18.51 -0.09
C THR A 442 3.70 -19.48 -1.27
N ALA A 443 4.05 -20.74 -0.98
CA ALA A 443 4.12 -21.78 -2.00
C ALA A 443 2.73 -22.07 -2.63
N ALA A 444 1.66 -21.97 -1.86
CA ALA A 444 0.28 -22.15 -2.34
C ALA A 444 -0.12 -21.03 -3.30
N GLU A 445 0.22 -19.79 -2.97
CA GLU A 445 -0.03 -18.64 -3.85
C GLU A 445 0.80 -18.71 -5.14
N ALA A 446 2.09 -19.11 -5.04
CA ALA A 446 2.91 -19.29 -6.23
C ALA A 446 2.36 -20.39 -7.16
N ALA A 447 1.81 -21.47 -6.62
CA ALA A 447 1.15 -22.51 -7.40
C ALA A 447 -0.14 -22.01 -8.08
N THR A 448 -0.86 -21.08 -7.44
CA THR A 448 -2.14 -20.54 -7.93
C THR A 448 -1.97 -19.38 -8.90
N PHE A 449 -1.09 -18.44 -8.58
CA PHE A 449 -0.94 -17.16 -9.30
C PHE A 449 0.34 -17.09 -10.16
N GLY A 450 1.20 -18.11 -10.07
CA GLY A 450 2.55 -18.06 -10.65
C GLY A 450 3.51 -17.26 -9.77
N GLY A 451 4.70 -16.99 -10.30
CA GLY A 451 5.76 -16.27 -9.59
C GLY A 451 6.57 -17.14 -8.66
N THR A 452 7.25 -16.53 -7.68
CA THR A 452 8.27 -17.18 -6.85
C THR A 452 7.84 -17.17 -5.38
N ALA A 453 7.67 -18.36 -4.81
CA ALA A 453 7.44 -18.53 -3.38
C ALA A 453 8.67 -18.09 -2.55
N GLY A 454 8.42 -17.53 -1.37
CA GLY A 454 9.50 -17.07 -0.47
C GLY A 454 10.12 -15.72 -0.87
N GLN A 455 9.57 -15.06 -1.89
CA GLN A 455 9.93 -13.68 -2.26
C GLN A 455 8.76 -12.74 -1.97
N GLN A 456 9.06 -11.45 -1.81
CA GLN A 456 8.05 -10.42 -1.68
C GLN A 456 7.13 -10.40 -2.90
N TYR A 457 5.88 -9.93 -2.71
CA TYR A 457 4.98 -9.68 -3.84
C TYR A 457 5.54 -8.59 -4.75
N ASP A 458 6.11 -7.54 -4.15
CA ASP A 458 6.90 -6.55 -4.85
C ASP A 458 8.30 -6.40 -4.20
N PRO A 459 9.34 -7.01 -4.79
CA PRO A 459 10.70 -6.87 -4.28
C PRO A 459 11.27 -5.44 -4.37
N CYS A 460 10.61 -4.56 -5.13
CA CYS A 460 11.01 -3.16 -5.30
C CYS A 460 10.13 -2.18 -4.52
N TYR A 461 9.23 -2.68 -3.68
CA TYR A 461 8.36 -1.85 -2.84
C TYR A 461 9.18 -0.83 -2.02
N HIS A 462 8.87 0.46 -2.19
CA HIS A 462 9.56 1.60 -1.56
C HIS A 462 11.06 1.70 -1.89
N LEU A 463 11.52 1.14 -3.02
CA LEU A 463 12.91 1.16 -3.44
C LEU A 463 13.10 1.85 -4.79
N ALA A 464 14.35 2.26 -5.06
CA ALA A 464 14.73 2.89 -6.33
C ALA A 464 14.50 2.02 -7.58
N CYS A 465 14.35 0.71 -7.42
CA CYS A 465 14.09 -0.22 -8.51
C CYS A 465 12.61 -0.33 -8.91
N ASP A 466 11.67 0.34 -8.22
CA ASP A 466 10.27 0.44 -8.65
C ASP A 466 10.15 1.36 -9.86
N THR A 467 10.60 0.87 -11.00
CA THR A 467 10.74 1.58 -12.26
C THR A 467 9.85 0.99 -13.35
N PHE A 468 9.68 1.73 -14.44
CA PHE A 468 8.98 1.24 -15.63
C PHE A 468 9.58 -0.05 -16.19
N SER A 469 10.90 -0.19 -16.16
CA SER A 469 11.59 -1.42 -16.56
C SER A 469 11.47 -2.53 -15.50
N GLY A 470 11.47 -2.20 -14.22
CA GLY A 470 11.30 -3.15 -13.11
C GLY A 470 9.95 -3.85 -13.13
N THR A 471 8.90 -3.14 -13.54
CA THR A 471 7.54 -3.68 -13.69
C THR A 471 7.28 -4.31 -15.07
N ASN A 472 8.27 -4.39 -15.96
CA ASN A 472 8.10 -4.87 -17.34
C ASN A 472 8.38 -6.38 -17.48
N THR A 473 7.93 -7.20 -16.54
CA THR A 473 7.98 -8.65 -16.65
C THR A 473 6.68 -9.20 -17.22
N GLN A 474 6.74 -10.36 -17.90
CA GLN A 474 5.53 -10.97 -18.45
C GLN A 474 4.47 -11.23 -17.38
N LEU A 475 4.89 -11.62 -16.17
CA LEU A 475 3.98 -11.89 -15.06
C LEU A 475 3.33 -10.60 -14.55
N ALA A 476 4.12 -9.54 -14.31
CA ALA A 476 3.60 -8.24 -13.87
C ALA A 476 2.58 -7.65 -14.87
N LEU A 477 2.92 -7.68 -16.15
CA LEU A 477 2.06 -7.16 -17.21
C LEU A 477 0.75 -7.95 -17.32
N ALA A 478 0.79 -9.28 -17.19
CA ALA A 478 -0.41 -10.10 -17.17
C ALA A 478 -1.27 -9.83 -15.92
N GLY A 479 -0.64 -9.57 -14.77
CA GLY A 479 -1.33 -9.15 -13.55
C GLY A 479 -2.03 -7.82 -13.73
N LEU A 480 -1.31 -6.81 -14.19
CA LEU A 480 -1.82 -5.46 -14.43
C LEU A 480 -3.00 -5.45 -15.42
N ASP A 481 -2.89 -6.20 -16.53
CA ASP A 481 -3.96 -6.34 -17.52
C ASP A 481 -5.24 -6.93 -16.91
N GLN A 482 -5.13 -8.02 -16.14
CA GLN A 482 -6.26 -8.66 -15.49
C GLN A 482 -6.89 -7.79 -14.40
N MET A 483 -6.08 -7.06 -13.64
CA MET A 483 -6.56 -6.16 -12.60
C MET A 483 -7.24 -4.93 -13.23
N SER A 484 -6.69 -4.37 -14.29
CA SER A 484 -7.27 -3.20 -14.98
C SER A 484 -8.63 -3.51 -15.59
N ASP A 485 -8.83 -4.71 -16.13
CA ASP A 485 -10.14 -5.17 -16.59
C ASP A 485 -11.17 -5.21 -15.44
N ALA A 486 -10.77 -5.64 -14.23
CA ALA A 486 -11.64 -5.63 -13.06
C ALA A 486 -11.94 -4.20 -12.59
N VAL A 487 -10.95 -3.29 -12.65
CA VAL A 487 -11.14 -1.86 -12.39
C VAL A 487 -12.17 -1.27 -13.36
N ALA A 488 -11.97 -1.49 -14.66
CA ALA A 488 -12.88 -1.02 -15.70
C ALA A 488 -14.31 -1.56 -15.51
N HIS A 489 -14.43 -2.86 -15.17
CA HIS A 489 -15.71 -3.48 -14.85
C HIS A 489 -16.42 -2.76 -13.71
N SER A 490 -15.76 -2.59 -12.57
CA SER A 490 -16.36 -2.00 -11.37
C SER A 490 -16.74 -0.53 -11.57
N VAL A 491 -15.88 0.27 -12.21
CA VAL A 491 -16.15 1.69 -12.49
C VAL A 491 -17.38 1.85 -13.39
N LEU A 492 -17.46 1.10 -14.49
CA LEU A 492 -18.62 1.17 -15.37
C LEU A 492 -19.90 0.69 -14.68
N LEU A 493 -19.83 -0.40 -13.92
CA LEU A 493 -20.97 -0.96 -13.21
C LEU A 493 -21.54 0.05 -12.20
N PHE A 494 -20.69 0.57 -11.30
CA PHE A 494 -21.11 1.52 -10.29
C PHE A 494 -21.49 2.89 -10.86
N SER A 495 -21.00 3.24 -12.05
CA SER A 495 -21.45 4.45 -12.75
C SER A 495 -22.94 4.41 -13.13
N LYS A 496 -23.51 3.22 -13.29
CA LYS A 496 -24.88 3.01 -13.79
C LYS A 496 -25.86 2.54 -12.74
N ARG A 497 -25.41 1.80 -11.74
CA ARG A 497 -26.29 1.11 -10.79
C ARG A 497 -26.62 1.91 -9.56
N ASN A 498 -27.79 1.59 -9.00
CA ASN A 498 -28.11 2.00 -7.64
C ASN A 498 -27.26 1.16 -6.70
N PHE A 499 -26.47 1.81 -5.89
CA PHE A 499 -25.73 1.15 -4.82
C PHE A 499 -26.61 1.09 -3.56
N SER A 500 -26.62 -0.06 -2.88
CA SER A 500 -27.28 -0.22 -1.60
C SER A 500 -26.22 -0.26 -0.49
N LYS A 501 -26.30 0.69 0.43
CA LYS A 501 -25.47 0.71 1.65
C LYS A 501 -25.95 -0.30 2.71
N GLN A 502 -26.82 -1.24 2.34
CA GLN A 502 -27.25 -2.30 3.27
C GLN A 502 -26.20 -3.42 3.29
N PRO A 503 -25.97 -4.05 4.44
CA PRO A 503 -25.14 -5.26 4.50
C PRO A 503 -25.73 -6.32 3.57
N LEU A 504 -24.87 -7.07 2.87
CA LEU A 504 -25.31 -8.30 2.22
C LEU A 504 -25.92 -9.21 3.28
N ALA A 505 -27.04 -9.88 2.96
CA ALA A 505 -27.55 -10.92 3.81
C ALA A 505 -26.42 -11.96 3.97
N ALA A 506 -26.12 -12.35 5.21
CA ALA A 506 -25.07 -13.33 5.49
C ALA A 506 -25.22 -14.54 4.54
N PRO A 507 -24.15 -14.97 3.87
CA PRO A 507 -24.21 -16.14 3.02
C PRO A 507 -24.69 -17.33 3.85
N ALA A 508 -25.59 -18.13 3.29
CA ALA A 508 -26.02 -19.36 3.93
C ALA A 508 -24.76 -20.19 4.23
N PRO A 509 -24.62 -20.80 5.43
CA PRO A 509 -23.40 -21.49 5.80
C PRO A 509 -23.07 -22.54 4.73
N ALA A 510 -21.91 -22.38 4.10
CA ALA A 510 -21.41 -23.29 3.10
C ALA A 510 -21.26 -24.67 3.74
N LEU A 511 -21.92 -25.66 3.18
CA LEU A 511 -21.72 -27.07 3.52
C LEU A 511 -20.25 -27.42 3.24
N ASN A 512 -19.45 -27.44 4.31
CA ASN A 512 -18.12 -28.03 4.47
C ASN A 512 -17.41 -28.48 3.18
N ALA A 513 -16.60 -27.62 2.59
CA ALA A 513 -15.39 -28.02 1.91
C ALA A 513 -14.22 -27.60 2.83
N ARG A 514 -13.70 -28.56 3.60
CA ARG A 514 -12.46 -28.36 4.35
C ARG A 514 -11.31 -28.18 3.36
N SER A 515 -10.91 -26.97 3.09
CA SER A 515 -9.55 -26.68 2.64
C SER A 515 -8.79 -26.10 3.84
N ASN A 516 -7.88 -26.88 4.39
CA ASN A 516 -6.91 -26.39 5.35
C ASN A 516 -5.94 -25.46 4.60
N ILE A 517 -6.29 -24.21 4.47
CA ILE A 517 -5.34 -23.15 4.19
C ILE A 517 -5.25 -22.36 5.50
N THR A 518 -4.31 -22.74 6.35
CA THR A 518 -3.88 -21.88 7.46
C THR A 518 -3.18 -20.70 6.82
N SER A 519 -3.85 -19.57 6.78
CA SER A 519 -3.24 -18.29 6.43
C SER A 519 -2.41 -17.82 7.62
N ASP A 520 -1.15 -18.26 7.70
CA ASP A 520 -0.13 -17.54 8.44
C ASP A 520 0.29 -16.31 7.62
N VAL A 521 -0.61 -15.36 7.49
CA VAL A 521 -0.28 -14.01 7.08
C VAL A 521 -0.18 -13.18 8.36
N SER A 522 0.90 -13.38 9.10
CA SER A 522 1.29 -12.42 10.12
C SER A 522 1.83 -11.16 9.42
N HIS A 523 0.95 -10.23 9.09
CA HIS A 523 1.35 -8.87 8.81
C HIS A 523 1.76 -8.24 10.15
N SER A 524 3.03 -8.36 10.50
CA SER A 524 3.59 -7.63 11.62
C SER A 524 3.75 -6.16 11.21
N HIS A 525 2.67 -5.38 11.28
CA HIS A 525 2.79 -3.98 11.59
C HIS A 525 2.82 -3.87 13.10
N GLU A 526 3.94 -3.44 13.61
CA GLU A 526 4.02 -2.97 14.99
C GLU A 526 3.09 -1.77 15.09
N ASP A 527 1.98 -1.95 15.83
CA ASP A 527 1.20 -0.84 16.34
C ASP A 527 2.13 -0.03 17.23
N GLU A 528 2.50 1.17 16.79
CA GLU A 528 3.02 2.15 17.74
C GLU A 528 1.90 2.44 18.75
N PRO A 529 2.14 2.30 20.07
CA PRO A 529 1.17 2.74 21.05
C PRO A 529 1.04 4.25 20.94
N GLU A 530 -0.18 4.72 20.69
CA GLU A 530 -0.51 6.13 20.83
C GLU A 530 0.01 6.61 22.19
N SER A 531 0.95 7.55 22.16
CA SER A 531 1.40 8.25 23.34
C SER A 531 0.24 9.07 23.89
N LYS A 532 -0.21 8.68 25.08
CA LYS A 532 -0.96 9.58 25.94
C LYS A 532 -0.08 10.73 26.40
#